data_e31706243b879d61cfeccffcd52c7d19
#
_entry.id   e31706243b879d61cfeccffcd52c7d19
#
_cell.length_a   1.000
_cell.length_b   1.000
_cell.length_c   1.000
_cell.angle_alpha   90.00
_cell.angle_beta   90.00
_cell.angle_gamma   90.00
#
_symmetry.space_group_name_H-M   'P 1'
#
loop_
_entity.id
_entity.type
_entity.pdbx_description
1 polymer ?
#
loop_
_entity_poly.entity_id
_entity_poly.type
_entity_poly.pdbx_seq_one_letter_code
_entity_poly.pdbx_strand_id
1 'polypeptide(L)'
;MIKQSFTLSVTMLILSFLCPAFLNAQIVTDERMFSFEEPQLPACITGVQSQLGISGAHYKDGKHSLEWTFEPNGKLELRKDLKFEKKDPTGKDLYLSAFIVWIYNEQPQDAAIEFEFLKDGRKCASFPFGINFKGWRAAWVC
;
A
#
# COMPACT_ATOMS: atom_id res chain seq x y z
N MET A 1 -24.74 -22.86 28.67
CA MET A 1 -23.66 -22.75 27.66
C MET A 1 -23.95 -23.84 26.62
N ILE A 2 -24.68 -23.47 25.56
CA ILE A 2 -25.15 -24.40 24.52
C ILE A 2 -24.31 -24.13 23.27
N LYS A 3 -23.48 -25.11 22.89
CA LYS A 3 -22.76 -25.10 21.60
C LYS A 3 -23.69 -25.71 20.56
N GLN A 4 -24.12 -24.93 19.58
CA GLN A 4 -24.74 -25.43 18.35
C GLN A 4 -23.67 -25.52 17.27
N SER A 5 -23.43 -26.74 16.77
CA SER A 5 -22.60 -27.03 15.61
C SER A 5 -23.53 -27.14 14.41
N PHE A 6 -23.34 -26.27 13.42
CA PHE A 6 -24.01 -26.36 12.13
C PHE A 6 -23.07 -26.99 11.10
N THR A 7 -23.43 -28.19 10.64
CA THR A 7 -22.77 -28.87 9.54
C THR A 7 -23.56 -28.53 8.26
N LEU A 8 -23.02 -27.71 7.37
CA LEU A 8 -23.62 -27.42 6.06
C LEU A 8 -23.05 -28.40 5.04
N SER A 9 -23.89 -29.34 4.59
CA SER A 9 -23.57 -30.26 3.47
C SER A 9 -23.99 -29.59 2.18
N VAL A 10 -23.00 -29.15 1.35
CA VAL A 10 -23.25 -28.64 0.01
C VAL A 10 -23.08 -29.77 -1.00
N THR A 11 -24.20 -30.26 -1.54
CA THR A 11 -24.20 -31.20 -2.67
C THR A 11 -23.96 -30.39 -3.95
N MET A 12 -22.77 -30.52 -4.52
CA MET A 12 -22.38 -29.85 -5.74
C MET A 12 -22.92 -30.61 -6.96
N LEU A 13 -23.96 -30.06 -7.57
CA LEU A 13 -24.47 -30.51 -8.86
C LEU A 13 -23.57 -29.94 -9.97
N ILE A 14 -22.72 -30.78 -10.57
CA ILE A 14 -21.85 -30.40 -11.68
C ILE A 14 -22.71 -30.33 -12.96
N LEU A 15 -23.09 -29.13 -13.35
CA LEU A 15 -23.62 -28.87 -14.70
C LEU A 15 -22.45 -28.36 -15.55
N SER A 16 -21.93 -29.27 -16.39
CA SER A 16 -20.90 -28.96 -17.38
C SER A 16 -21.48 -28.13 -18.51
N PHE A 17 -21.34 -26.82 -18.46
CA PHE A 17 -21.43 -25.94 -19.59
C PHE A 17 -20.03 -25.58 -20.07
N LEU A 18 -19.60 -26.19 -21.16
CA LEU A 18 -18.45 -25.72 -21.93
C LEU A 18 -18.77 -24.31 -22.46
N CYS A 19 -18.20 -23.30 -21.85
CA CYS A 19 -18.00 -22.00 -22.47
C CYS A 19 -16.52 -21.66 -22.33
N PRO A 20 -15.70 -21.69 -23.39
CA PRO A 20 -14.32 -21.23 -23.33
C PRO A 20 -14.32 -19.72 -23.49
N ALA A 21 -14.78 -19.01 -22.47
CA ALA A 21 -14.41 -17.64 -22.27
C ALA A 21 -13.19 -17.68 -21.35
N PHE A 22 -11.99 -17.72 -21.93
CA PHE A 22 -10.78 -17.35 -21.23
C PHE A 22 -10.92 -15.89 -20.83
N LEU A 23 -11.54 -15.64 -19.71
CA LEU A 23 -11.32 -14.44 -18.94
C LEU A 23 -9.84 -14.51 -18.51
N ASN A 24 -8.97 -13.88 -19.28
CA ASN A 24 -7.69 -13.43 -18.79
C ASN A 24 -8.00 -12.41 -17.69
N ALA A 25 -8.30 -12.91 -16.50
CA ALA A 25 -8.18 -12.11 -15.31
C ALA A 25 -6.69 -11.78 -15.23
N GLN A 26 -6.35 -10.57 -15.61
CA GLN A 26 -5.02 -10.02 -15.40
C GLN A 26 -4.81 -10.07 -13.90
N ILE A 27 -3.95 -10.99 -13.47
CA ILE A 27 -3.56 -11.08 -12.06
C ILE A 27 -2.80 -9.79 -11.81
N VAL A 28 -3.44 -8.85 -11.13
CA VAL A 28 -2.75 -7.68 -10.58
C VAL A 28 -1.75 -8.23 -9.58
N THR A 29 -0.51 -8.37 -10.00
CA THR A 29 0.58 -8.71 -9.10
C THR A 29 0.81 -7.48 -8.24
N ASP A 30 0.46 -7.58 -6.97
CA ASP A 30 0.81 -6.59 -5.96
C ASP A 30 2.32 -6.67 -5.73
N GLU A 31 3.08 -5.91 -6.51
CA GLU A 31 4.53 -5.84 -6.36
C GLU A 31 4.85 -4.99 -5.13
N ARG A 32 5.15 -5.69 -4.04
CA ARG A 32 5.63 -5.06 -2.84
C ARG A 32 6.98 -4.40 -3.09
N MET A 33 7.04 -3.09 -2.94
CA MET A 33 8.25 -2.32 -3.18
C MET A 33 9.31 -2.56 -2.10
N PHE A 34 8.88 -2.70 -0.83
CA PHE A 34 9.75 -2.96 0.32
C PHE A 34 9.04 -3.89 1.31
N SER A 35 9.77 -4.86 1.86
CA SER A 35 9.29 -5.75 2.92
C SER A 35 9.64 -5.27 4.32
N PHE A 36 10.75 -4.52 4.45
CA PHE A 36 11.38 -4.12 5.72
C PHE A 36 11.76 -5.29 6.66
N GLU A 37 11.89 -6.50 6.11
CA GLU A 37 12.31 -7.67 6.89
C GLU A 37 13.84 -7.75 7.07
N GLU A 38 14.59 -7.01 6.27
CA GLU A 38 16.04 -6.89 6.40
C GLU A 38 16.41 -5.98 7.60
N PRO A 39 17.52 -6.25 8.28
CA PRO A 39 17.91 -5.50 9.48
C PRO A 39 18.34 -4.05 9.19
N GLN A 40 18.51 -3.70 7.94
CA GLN A 40 18.94 -2.37 7.51
C GLN A 40 17.91 -1.71 6.60
N LEU A 41 17.78 -0.41 6.76
CA LEU A 41 16.94 0.39 5.86
C LEU A 41 17.51 0.37 4.44
N PRO A 42 16.66 0.26 3.41
CA PRO A 42 17.07 0.43 2.03
C PRO A 42 17.79 1.76 1.82
N ALA A 43 18.96 1.75 1.17
CA ALA A 43 19.78 2.96 0.96
C ALA A 43 19.08 4.07 0.16
N CYS A 44 18.00 3.73 -0.54
CA CYS A 44 17.17 4.70 -1.27
C CYS A 44 16.16 5.42 -0.38
N ILE A 45 16.05 5.09 0.90
CA ILE A 45 15.15 5.74 1.86
C ILE A 45 16.00 6.59 2.81
N THR A 46 15.73 7.89 2.85
CA THR A 46 16.44 8.83 3.73
C THR A 46 15.46 9.76 4.44
N GLY A 47 15.85 10.20 5.64
CA GLY A 47 15.09 11.16 6.44
C GLY A 47 15.77 12.53 6.47
N VAL A 48 14.99 13.59 6.43
CA VAL A 48 15.43 14.97 6.68
C VAL A 48 14.61 15.52 7.84
N GLN A 49 15.26 16.01 8.87
CA GLN A 49 14.61 16.42 10.13
C GLN A 49 13.65 15.33 10.67
N SER A 50 14.10 14.09 10.58
CA SER A 50 13.33 12.93 10.98
C SER A 50 14.24 11.75 11.27
N GLN A 51 13.75 10.80 12.07
CA GLN A 51 14.43 9.54 12.38
C GLN A 51 13.67 8.41 11.71
N LEU A 52 14.43 7.51 11.10
CA LEU A 52 13.91 6.31 10.44
C LEU A 52 14.46 5.08 11.11
N GLY A 53 13.64 4.08 11.31
CA GLY A 53 14.01 2.79 11.87
C GLY A 53 13.19 1.65 11.27
N ILE A 54 13.59 0.43 11.58
CA ILE A 54 12.78 -0.76 11.34
C ILE A 54 12.17 -1.16 12.68
N SER A 55 10.87 -1.36 12.71
CA SER A 55 10.12 -1.63 13.93
C SER A 55 9.25 -2.89 13.77
N GLY A 56 9.25 -3.72 14.79
CA GLY A 56 8.33 -4.86 14.94
C GLY A 56 7.08 -4.55 15.77
N ALA A 57 6.87 -3.28 16.16
CA ALA A 57 5.73 -2.92 17.00
C ALA A 57 4.40 -2.96 16.24
N HIS A 58 4.41 -2.47 15.02
CA HIS A 58 3.24 -2.43 14.15
C HIS A 58 3.65 -2.79 12.72
N TYR A 59 3.04 -3.80 12.15
CA TYR A 59 3.29 -4.23 10.77
C TYR A 59 1.98 -4.65 10.11
N LYS A 60 1.87 -4.38 8.82
CA LYS A 60 0.68 -4.74 8.03
C LYS A 60 0.81 -6.14 7.47
N ASP A 61 2.04 -6.52 7.13
CA ASP A 61 2.40 -7.82 6.59
C ASP A 61 3.86 -8.12 6.95
N GLY A 62 4.23 -9.41 7.08
CA GLY A 62 5.54 -9.80 7.58
C GLY A 62 5.64 -9.65 9.10
N LYS A 63 6.77 -9.13 9.58
CA LYS A 63 7.07 -8.94 11.01
C LYS A 63 7.57 -7.55 11.34
N HIS A 64 7.85 -6.75 10.33
CA HIS A 64 8.45 -5.43 10.49
C HIS A 64 7.80 -4.38 9.58
N SER A 65 8.02 -3.13 9.92
CA SER A 65 7.63 -1.97 9.13
C SER A 65 8.69 -0.88 9.25
N LEU A 66 8.62 0.10 8.36
CA LEU A 66 9.37 1.34 8.51
C LEU A 66 8.72 2.17 9.62
N GLU A 67 9.50 2.51 10.63
CA GLU A 67 9.14 3.50 11.65
C GLU A 67 9.69 4.86 11.25
N TRP A 68 8.83 5.87 11.27
CA TRP A 68 9.19 7.25 10.94
C TRP A 68 8.73 8.20 12.05
N THR A 69 9.71 8.76 12.75
CA THR A 69 9.52 9.83 13.73
C THR A 69 9.98 11.14 13.12
N PHE A 70 9.13 12.15 13.12
CA PHE A 70 9.40 13.41 12.45
C PHE A 70 8.97 14.61 13.32
N GLU A 71 9.67 15.72 13.11
CA GLU A 71 9.27 17.04 13.57
C GLU A 71 8.49 17.79 12.49
N PRO A 72 7.85 18.91 12.79
CA PRO A 72 7.19 19.73 11.78
C PRO A 72 8.14 20.03 10.60
N ASN A 73 7.68 19.78 9.39
CA ASN A 73 8.44 19.83 8.13
C ASN A 73 9.49 18.71 7.93
N GLY A 74 9.51 17.70 8.81
CA GLY A 74 10.31 16.51 8.59
C GLY A 74 9.90 15.79 7.30
N LYS A 75 10.88 15.20 6.59
CA LYS A 75 10.65 14.54 5.30
C LYS A 75 11.21 13.12 5.33
N LEU A 76 10.50 12.24 4.65
CA LEU A 76 10.98 10.95 4.21
C LEU A 76 11.15 11.01 2.69
N GLU A 77 12.34 10.78 2.19
CA GLU A 77 12.64 10.77 0.77
C GLU A 77 12.84 9.32 0.29
N LEU A 78 12.14 8.97 -0.78
CA LEU A 78 12.32 7.72 -1.50
C LEU A 78 12.95 8.01 -2.86
N ARG A 79 14.21 7.62 -3.03
CA ARG A 79 14.97 7.78 -4.27
C ARG A 79 14.92 6.50 -5.09
N LYS A 80 13.77 6.24 -5.67
CA LYS A 80 13.52 5.09 -6.54
C LYS A 80 12.62 5.51 -7.70
N ASP A 81 12.96 5.05 -8.89
CA ASP A 81 12.12 5.28 -10.06
C ASP A 81 10.82 4.52 -9.91
N LEU A 82 9.72 5.27 -9.91
CA LEU A 82 8.38 4.73 -9.97
C LEU A 82 7.92 4.73 -11.42
N LYS A 83 7.55 3.55 -11.92
CA LYS A 83 7.00 3.42 -13.27
C LYS A 83 5.49 3.26 -13.14
N PHE A 84 4.77 4.26 -13.64
CA PHE A 84 3.33 4.17 -13.80
C PHE A 84 3.02 3.84 -15.25
N GLU A 85 2.33 2.72 -15.49
CA GLU A 85 1.88 2.38 -16.82
C GLU A 85 0.76 3.32 -17.25
N LYS A 86 0.73 3.65 -18.56
CA LYS A 86 -0.36 4.43 -19.10
C LYS A 86 -1.65 3.62 -19.02
N LYS A 87 -2.73 4.30 -18.68
CA LYS A 87 -4.07 3.73 -18.76
C LYS A 87 -4.32 3.19 -20.18
N ASP A 88 -4.93 2.02 -20.26
CA ASP A 88 -5.40 1.47 -21.53
C ASP A 88 -6.28 2.50 -22.27
N PRO A 89 -5.93 2.88 -23.52
CA PRO A 89 -6.68 3.86 -24.28
C PRO A 89 -8.13 3.43 -24.55
N THR A 90 -8.45 2.14 -24.45
CA THR A 90 -9.82 1.63 -24.59
C THR A 90 -10.69 1.91 -23.36
N GLY A 91 -10.09 2.29 -22.25
CA GLY A 91 -10.78 2.61 -21.01
C GLY A 91 -11.45 1.42 -20.32
N LYS A 92 -11.15 0.19 -20.76
CA LYS A 92 -11.69 -1.04 -20.15
C LYS A 92 -10.96 -1.41 -18.87
N ASP A 93 -9.65 -1.15 -18.79
CA ASP A 93 -8.88 -1.37 -17.60
C ASP A 93 -8.84 -0.07 -16.78
N LEU A 94 -9.56 -0.06 -15.68
CA LEU A 94 -9.72 1.13 -14.87
C LEU A 94 -8.44 1.55 -14.13
N TYR A 95 -7.55 0.61 -13.83
CA TYR A 95 -6.34 0.85 -13.02
C TYR A 95 -5.18 0.00 -13.51
N LEU A 96 -4.27 0.60 -14.26
CA LEU A 96 -3.04 -0.08 -14.70
C LEU A 96 -1.94 -0.01 -13.64
N SER A 97 -1.92 1.05 -12.84
CA SER A 97 -0.95 1.22 -11.76
C SER A 97 -1.53 2.08 -10.66
N ALA A 98 -1.23 1.72 -9.43
CA ALA A 98 -1.53 2.52 -8.26
C ALA A 98 -0.31 2.60 -7.34
N PHE A 99 -0.09 3.77 -6.75
CA PHE A 99 0.83 3.91 -5.63
C PHE A 99 0.04 3.76 -4.34
N ILE A 100 0.44 2.80 -3.50
CA ILE A 100 -0.24 2.52 -2.23
C ILE A 100 0.79 2.47 -1.12
N VAL A 101 0.52 3.20 -0.05
CA VAL A 101 1.29 3.13 1.20
C VAL A 101 0.34 2.87 2.36
N TRP A 102 0.59 1.82 3.12
CA TRP A 102 -0.11 1.59 4.36
C TRP A 102 0.58 2.34 5.50
N ILE A 103 -0.19 3.17 6.19
CA ILE A 103 0.29 4.02 7.29
C ILE A 103 -0.43 3.61 8.56
N TYR A 104 0.35 3.28 9.60
CA TYR A 104 -0.14 3.13 10.95
C TYR A 104 0.04 4.46 11.69
N ASN A 105 -1.03 4.94 12.29
CA ASN A 105 -0.97 6.09 13.17
C ASN A 105 -1.43 5.68 14.57
N GLU A 106 -0.61 5.95 15.57
CA GLU A 106 -0.91 5.56 16.94
C GLU A 106 -1.94 6.48 17.58
N GLN A 107 -1.86 7.76 17.26
CA GLN A 107 -2.76 8.76 17.81
C GLN A 107 -3.25 9.74 16.75
N PRO A 108 -4.58 9.99 16.69
CA PRO A 108 -5.11 10.97 15.77
C PRO A 108 -4.49 12.35 15.96
N GLN A 109 -4.11 12.98 14.87
CA GLN A 109 -3.57 14.35 14.86
C GLN A 109 -4.31 15.15 13.80
N ASP A 110 -4.55 16.42 14.09
CA ASP A 110 -5.11 17.36 13.11
C ASP A 110 -3.98 17.89 12.21
N ALA A 111 -3.43 16.97 11.42
CA ALA A 111 -2.30 17.20 10.53
C ALA A 111 -2.42 16.32 9.30
N ALA A 112 -1.59 16.56 8.30
CA ALA A 112 -1.53 15.77 7.08
C ALA A 112 -0.06 15.49 6.69
N ILE A 113 0.15 14.33 6.07
CA ILE A 113 1.36 14.01 5.33
C ILE A 113 1.13 14.43 3.89
N GLU A 114 2.00 15.25 3.33
CA GLU A 114 1.98 15.58 1.91
C GLU A 114 2.85 14.57 1.15
N PHE A 115 2.25 13.85 0.23
CA PHE A 115 2.97 13.00 -0.72
C PHE A 115 3.32 13.83 -1.94
N GLU A 116 4.61 13.92 -2.27
CA GLU A 116 5.12 14.65 -3.42
C GLU A 116 5.81 13.69 -4.38
N PHE A 117 5.44 13.76 -5.65
CA PHE A 117 6.11 13.03 -6.74
C PHE A 117 6.99 13.99 -7.52
N LEU A 118 8.24 13.59 -7.69
CA LEU A 118 9.23 14.40 -8.37
C LEU A 118 9.63 13.74 -9.70
N LYS A 119 9.76 14.55 -10.73
CA LYS A 119 10.38 14.19 -12.00
C LYS A 119 11.50 15.16 -12.30
N ASP A 120 12.71 14.64 -12.50
CA ASP A 120 13.91 15.47 -12.74
C ASP A 120 14.11 16.55 -11.65
N GLY A 121 13.85 16.19 -10.39
CA GLY A 121 13.93 17.06 -9.22
C GLY A 121 12.82 18.11 -9.10
N ARG A 122 11.82 18.11 -9.98
CA ARG A 122 10.68 19.03 -9.95
C ARG A 122 9.41 18.31 -9.52
N LYS A 123 8.64 18.92 -8.64
CA LYS A 123 7.33 18.39 -8.23
C LYS A 123 6.39 18.34 -9.44
N CYS A 124 5.89 17.15 -9.77
CA CYS A 124 4.97 16.92 -10.87
C CYS A 124 3.56 16.57 -10.41
N ALA A 125 3.43 16.03 -9.20
CA ALA A 125 2.15 15.73 -8.56
C ALA A 125 2.29 15.75 -7.05
N SER A 126 1.19 15.96 -6.33
CA SER A 126 1.12 15.77 -4.90
C SER A 126 -0.31 15.52 -4.44
N PHE A 127 -0.45 14.90 -3.26
CA PHE A 127 -1.71 14.78 -2.57
C PHE A 127 -1.53 14.78 -1.05
N PRO A 128 -2.42 15.39 -0.28
CA PRO A 128 -2.40 15.33 1.18
C PRO A 128 -3.07 14.05 1.68
N PHE A 129 -2.57 13.53 2.79
CA PHE A 129 -3.14 12.41 3.51
C PHE A 129 -3.29 12.76 4.99
N GLY A 130 -4.52 12.94 5.45
CA GLY A 130 -4.83 13.31 6.84
C GLY A 130 -4.46 12.18 7.81
N ILE A 131 -3.83 12.53 8.92
CA ILE A 131 -3.45 11.59 9.99
C ILE A 131 -4.35 11.70 11.23
N ASN A 132 -5.62 12.08 11.02
CA ASN A 132 -6.64 12.19 12.06
C ASN A 132 -7.34 10.85 12.38
N PHE A 133 -6.62 9.74 12.28
CA PHE A 133 -7.12 8.39 12.54
C PHE A 133 -6.17 7.64 13.49
N LYS A 134 -6.66 6.54 14.05
CA LYS A 134 -5.86 5.55 14.79
C LYS A 134 -5.87 4.22 14.05
N GLY A 135 -4.72 3.52 14.04
CA GLY A 135 -4.55 2.23 13.39
C GLY A 135 -4.07 2.35 11.94
N TRP A 136 -4.38 1.35 11.12
CA TRP A 136 -3.93 1.26 9.73
C TRP A 136 -4.88 1.95 8.76
N ARG A 137 -4.33 2.75 7.85
CA ARG A 137 -5.07 3.32 6.71
C ARG A 137 -4.16 3.37 5.48
N ALA A 138 -4.73 3.11 4.30
CA ALA A 138 -4.01 3.22 3.04
C ALA A 138 -4.07 4.65 2.50
N ALA A 139 -2.91 5.21 2.17
CA ALA A 139 -2.77 6.36 1.28
C ALA A 139 -2.54 5.82 -0.13
N TRP A 140 -3.33 6.24 -1.10
CA TRP A 140 -3.22 5.72 -2.46
C TRP A 140 -3.61 6.74 -3.52
N VAL A 141 -3.03 6.58 -4.71
CA VAL A 141 -3.31 7.35 -5.93
C VAL A 141 -3.10 6.47 -7.16
N CYS A 142 -3.91 6.64 -8.19
CA CYS A 142 -3.84 5.97 -9.49
C CYS A 142 -3.83 6.98 -10.64
#